data_c3dee07cb7fa199ebc83952d5c39e71f
#
_entry.id   c3dee07cb7fa199ebc83952d5c39e71f
#
_cell.length_a   1.000
_cell.length_b   1.000
_cell.length_c   1.000
_cell.angle_alpha   90.00
_cell.angle_beta   90.00
_cell.angle_gamma   90.00
#
_symmetry.space_group_name_H-M   'P 1'
#
loop_
_entity.id
_entity.type
_entity.pdbx_description
1 polymer ?
#
loop_
_entity_poly.entity_id
_entity_poly.type
_entity_poly.pdbx_seq_one_letter_code
_entity_poly.pdbx_strand_id
1 'polypeptide(L)'
;KTPGHPELDTKLGIDITTGPLGQGFATGVGLALAESYLSKTFGDKIINHFTYGIVSDGDLMEGLSQEAAELAALWGLGKLIYIFDDNNISIDGNVDKVSVTNQKTKFESFGWDVQSIDGHDENEIIKAVNNAKANTSQPSLIIAKSTIGKFSPNKENTSGVHGSPLGEEEMKQFLENLAWTDDLFEHPKEVYGYFDEKLSLIHI
;
A
#
# COMPACT_ATOMS: atom_id res chain seq x y z
N LYS A 1 -20.37 7.82 3.66
CA LYS A 1 -20.16 6.37 3.42
C LYS A 1 -18.88 6.23 2.60
N THR A 2 -17.96 5.45 3.10
CA THR A 2 -16.69 5.18 2.41
C THR A 2 -16.90 4.01 1.43
N PRO A 3 -16.48 4.13 0.16
CA PRO A 3 -16.52 3.02 -0.79
C PRO A 3 -15.54 1.90 -0.37
N GLY A 4 -15.75 0.68 -0.91
CA GLY A 4 -14.89 -0.48 -0.60
C GLY A 4 -13.48 -0.39 -1.18
N HIS A 5 -13.26 0.45 -2.19
CA HIS A 5 -11.97 0.76 -2.80
C HIS A 5 -11.99 2.18 -3.38
N PRO A 6 -10.84 2.79 -3.69
CA PRO A 6 -10.80 4.10 -4.34
C PRO A 6 -11.59 4.11 -5.64
N GLU A 7 -12.44 5.12 -5.79
CA GLU A 7 -13.20 5.40 -7.00
C GLU A 7 -12.77 6.72 -7.58
N LEU A 8 -12.63 6.80 -8.90
CA LEU A 8 -12.25 8.01 -9.61
C LEU A 8 -13.16 9.19 -9.21
N ASP A 9 -12.60 10.17 -8.54
CA ASP A 9 -13.23 11.43 -8.21
C ASP A 9 -12.18 12.54 -8.15
N THR A 10 -12.02 13.24 -9.26
CA THR A 10 -11.01 14.29 -9.41
C THR A 10 -11.22 15.47 -8.48
N LYS A 11 -12.43 15.69 -7.95
CA LYS A 11 -12.72 16.74 -6.96
C LYS A 11 -12.15 16.39 -5.58
N LEU A 12 -12.02 15.11 -5.30
CA LEU A 12 -11.41 14.58 -4.07
C LEU A 12 -9.93 14.23 -4.25
N GLY A 13 -9.36 14.48 -5.44
CA GLY A 13 -7.96 14.12 -5.75
C GLY A 13 -7.75 12.62 -5.97
N ILE A 14 -8.80 11.88 -6.34
CA ILE A 14 -8.72 10.45 -6.66
C ILE A 14 -8.68 10.31 -8.19
N ASP A 15 -7.52 9.97 -8.72
CA ASP A 15 -7.27 9.96 -10.15
C ASP A 15 -7.57 8.60 -10.82
N ILE A 16 -7.79 7.53 -10.04
CA ILE A 16 -8.02 6.19 -10.58
C ILE A 16 -8.89 5.34 -9.66
N THR A 17 -9.71 4.48 -10.27
CA THR A 17 -10.41 3.38 -9.59
C THR A 17 -9.51 2.16 -9.54
N THR A 18 -9.20 1.63 -8.35
CA THR A 18 -8.23 0.54 -8.14
C THR A 18 -8.86 -0.78 -7.68
N GLY A 19 -10.19 -0.88 -7.63
CA GLY A 19 -10.90 -2.13 -7.33
C GLY A 19 -10.55 -3.31 -8.27
N PRO A 20 -10.40 -3.10 -9.61
CA PRO A 20 -9.83 -4.11 -10.49
C PRO A 20 -8.36 -4.39 -10.14
N LEU A 21 -8.05 -5.64 -9.73
CA LEU A 21 -6.72 -6.05 -9.26
C LEU A 21 -5.63 -5.80 -10.33
N GLY A 22 -4.45 -5.41 -9.89
CA GLY A 22 -3.30 -5.10 -10.73
C GLY A 22 -3.32 -3.72 -11.39
N GLN A 23 -4.49 -3.08 -11.54
CA GLN A 23 -4.59 -1.77 -12.19
C GLN A 23 -3.85 -0.68 -11.42
N GLY A 24 -4.01 -0.64 -10.10
CA GLY A 24 -3.27 0.27 -9.22
C GLY A 24 -1.77 0.05 -9.29
N PHE A 25 -1.34 -1.23 -9.32
CA PHE A 25 0.07 -1.58 -9.47
C PHE A 25 0.66 -1.00 -10.77
N ALA A 26 0.04 -1.30 -11.92
CA ALA A 26 0.54 -0.84 -13.22
C ALA A 26 0.48 0.69 -13.35
N THR A 27 -0.57 1.33 -12.81
CA THR A 27 -0.68 2.79 -12.81
C THR A 27 0.43 3.44 -11.98
N GLY A 28 0.77 2.89 -10.82
CA GLY A 28 1.89 3.39 -10.02
C GLY A 28 3.24 3.30 -10.75
N VAL A 29 3.47 2.24 -11.54
CA VAL A 29 4.64 2.16 -12.43
C VAL A 29 4.60 3.28 -13.47
N GLY A 30 3.43 3.56 -14.07
CA GLY A 30 3.24 4.68 -15.00
C GLY A 30 3.50 6.05 -14.37
N LEU A 31 3.04 6.26 -13.13
CA LEU A 31 3.29 7.50 -12.38
C LEU A 31 4.79 7.70 -12.09
N ALA A 32 5.49 6.65 -11.67
CA ALA A 32 6.92 6.70 -11.43
C ALA A 32 7.73 6.93 -12.73
N LEU A 33 7.29 6.34 -13.84
CA LEU A 33 7.88 6.61 -15.16
C LEU A 33 7.67 8.07 -15.57
N ALA A 34 6.47 8.61 -15.36
CA ALA A 34 6.16 10.01 -15.64
C ALA A 34 7.03 10.95 -14.79
N GLU A 35 7.20 10.68 -13.50
CA GLU A 35 8.13 11.43 -12.64
C GLU A 35 9.54 11.42 -13.19
N SER A 36 10.08 10.25 -13.52
CA SER A 36 11.43 10.11 -14.08
C SER A 36 11.61 10.89 -15.39
N TYR A 37 10.63 10.85 -16.28
CA TYR A 37 10.64 11.59 -17.53
C TYR A 37 10.56 13.12 -17.31
N LEU A 38 9.62 13.57 -16.48
CA LEU A 38 9.41 14.99 -16.21
C LEU A 38 10.58 15.59 -15.42
N SER A 39 11.15 14.86 -14.47
CA SER A 39 12.34 15.28 -13.74
C SER A 39 13.55 15.50 -14.67
N LYS A 40 13.75 14.60 -15.65
CA LYS A 40 14.80 14.79 -16.67
C LYS A 40 14.52 15.96 -17.61
N THR A 41 13.25 16.28 -17.86
CA THR A 41 12.84 17.35 -18.75
C THR A 41 12.89 18.72 -18.08
N PHE A 42 12.38 18.85 -16.88
CA PHE A 42 12.20 20.13 -16.17
C PHE A 42 13.18 20.33 -15.01
N GLY A 43 13.91 19.30 -14.62
CA GLY A 43 14.88 19.30 -13.52
C GLY A 43 14.27 18.83 -12.20
N ASP A 44 15.11 18.23 -11.38
CA ASP A 44 14.77 17.65 -10.07
C ASP A 44 14.37 18.68 -9.00
N LYS A 45 14.65 19.95 -9.24
CA LYS A 45 14.17 21.06 -8.38
C LYS A 45 12.68 21.35 -8.57
N ILE A 46 12.11 20.91 -9.70
CA ILE A 46 10.70 21.12 -10.04
C ILE A 46 9.92 19.82 -9.86
N ILE A 47 10.44 18.73 -10.37
CA ILE A 47 9.81 17.40 -10.30
C ILE A 47 10.74 16.45 -9.53
N ASN A 48 10.35 16.14 -8.30
CA ASN A 48 11.13 15.27 -7.42
C ASN A 48 10.21 14.66 -6.35
N HIS A 49 9.44 13.66 -6.70
CA HIS A 49 8.54 12.98 -5.79
C HIS A 49 8.67 11.46 -5.89
N PHE A 50 8.25 10.77 -4.84
CA PHE A 50 8.15 9.32 -4.82
C PHE A 50 6.72 8.88 -5.16
N THR A 51 6.60 7.71 -5.77
CA THR A 51 5.32 7.01 -5.93
C THR A 51 5.27 5.87 -4.91
N TYR A 52 4.24 5.87 -4.09
CA TYR A 52 3.98 4.83 -3.10
C TYR A 52 2.73 4.05 -3.49
N GLY A 53 2.74 2.74 -3.25
CA GLY A 53 1.56 1.91 -3.41
C GLY A 53 1.49 0.84 -2.33
N ILE A 54 0.28 0.43 -1.99
CA ILE A 54 0.00 -0.75 -1.17
C ILE A 54 -0.59 -1.78 -2.11
N VAL A 55 -0.10 -3.02 -2.04
CA VAL A 55 -0.52 -4.13 -2.88
C VAL A 55 -0.79 -5.37 -2.04
N SER A 56 -1.69 -6.20 -2.52
CA SER A 56 -2.10 -7.44 -1.87
C SER A 56 -1.64 -8.68 -2.66
N ASP A 57 -1.83 -9.86 -2.08
CA ASP A 57 -1.59 -11.12 -2.78
C ASP A 57 -2.33 -11.19 -4.11
N GLY A 58 -3.61 -10.81 -4.13
CA GLY A 58 -4.43 -10.79 -5.34
C GLY A 58 -3.85 -9.90 -6.43
N ASP A 59 -3.41 -8.69 -6.09
CA ASP A 59 -2.75 -7.79 -7.04
C ASP A 59 -1.49 -8.42 -7.65
N LEU A 60 -0.69 -9.10 -6.82
CA LEU A 60 0.55 -9.74 -7.26
C LEU A 60 0.35 -11.05 -8.02
N MET A 61 -0.87 -11.60 -8.07
CA MET A 61 -1.23 -12.74 -8.92
C MET A 61 -1.61 -12.32 -10.34
N GLU A 62 -1.99 -11.05 -10.55
CA GLU A 62 -2.38 -10.56 -11.86
C GLU A 62 -1.20 -10.52 -12.85
N GLY A 63 -1.42 -10.94 -14.11
CA GLY A 63 -0.41 -10.90 -15.16
C GLY A 63 0.11 -9.49 -15.43
N LEU A 64 -0.80 -8.50 -15.41
CA LEU A 64 -0.48 -7.09 -15.57
C LEU A 64 0.55 -6.60 -14.54
N SER A 65 0.44 -7.05 -13.28
CA SER A 65 1.40 -6.69 -12.23
C SER A 65 2.80 -7.25 -12.52
N GLN A 66 2.88 -8.45 -13.11
CA GLN A 66 4.16 -9.07 -13.47
C GLN A 66 4.86 -8.28 -14.57
N GLU A 67 4.14 -7.97 -15.64
CA GLU A 67 4.66 -7.20 -16.77
C GLU A 67 5.09 -5.79 -16.34
N ALA A 68 4.28 -5.13 -15.54
CA ALA A 68 4.59 -3.81 -14.99
C ALA A 68 5.81 -3.84 -14.05
N ALA A 69 5.95 -4.88 -13.21
CA ALA A 69 7.08 -5.03 -12.30
C ALA A 69 8.40 -5.20 -13.06
N GLU A 70 8.41 -6.01 -14.12
CA GLU A 70 9.58 -6.19 -14.97
C GLU A 70 9.99 -4.88 -15.66
N LEU A 71 9.02 -4.13 -16.20
CA LEU A 71 9.27 -2.82 -16.83
C LEU A 71 9.79 -1.79 -15.81
N ALA A 72 9.27 -1.77 -14.59
CA ALA A 72 9.75 -0.86 -13.55
C ALA A 72 11.23 -1.09 -13.22
N ALA A 73 11.65 -2.34 -13.13
CA ALA A 73 13.04 -2.70 -12.91
C ALA A 73 13.92 -2.36 -14.14
N LEU A 74 13.45 -2.70 -15.35
CA LEU A 74 14.15 -2.38 -16.60
C LEU A 74 14.44 -0.88 -16.73
N TRP A 75 13.51 -0.03 -16.33
CA TRP A 75 13.64 1.42 -16.38
C TRP A 75 14.34 2.03 -15.16
N GLY A 76 14.68 1.23 -14.15
CA GLY A 76 15.36 1.67 -12.95
C GLY A 76 14.55 2.71 -12.16
N LEU A 77 13.24 2.48 -11.97
CA LEU A 77 12.33 3.44 -11.34
C LEU A 77 12.53 3.48 -9.80
N GLY A 78 13.68 4.00 -9.37
CA GLY A 78 14.09 3.98 -7.96
C GLY A 78 13.27 4.84 -7.00
N LYS A 79 12.33 5.66 -7.50
CA LYS A 79 11.38 6.39 -6.68
C LYS A 79 10.01 5.70 -6.57
N LEU A 80 9.89 4.46 -7.07
CA LEU A 80 8.73 3.60 -6.91
C LEU A 80 8.93 2.70 -5.69
N ILE A 81 8.05 2.81 -4.71
CA ILE A 81 8.09 2.05 -3.46
C ILE A 81 6.73 1.40 -3.26
N TYR A 82 6.68 0.07 -3.33
CA TYR A 82 5.49 -0.69 -2.99
C TYR A 82 5.62 -1.35 -1.62
N ILE A 83 4.53 -1.36 -0.87
CA ILE A 83 4.36 -2.12 0.37
C ILE A 83 3.40 -3.25 0.06
N PHE A 84 3.87 -4.48 0.18
CA PHE A 84 3.06 -5.67 0.04
C PHE A 84 2.52 -6.08 1.41
N ASP A 85 1.18 -6.03 1.56
CA ASP A 85 0.47 -6.53 2.74
C ASP A 85 0.43 -8.06 2.72
N ASP A 86 1.47 -8.68 3.27
CA ASP A 86 1.64 -10.14 3.34
C ASP A 86 0.91 -10.71 4.55
N ASN A 87 -0.42 -10.79 4.47
CA ASN A 87 -1.27 -11.31 5.53
C ASN A 87 -1.71 -12.78 5.32
N ASN A 88 -1.32 -13.40 4.21
CA ASN A 88 -1.63 -14.79 3.86
C ASN A 88 -3.13 -15.11 3.72
N ILE A 89 -4.01 -14.12 3.59
CA ILE A 89 -5.46 -14.31 3.46
C ILE A 89 -5.97 -13.68 2.16
N SER A 90 -6.71 -14.45 1.41
CA SER A 90 -7.48 -14.01 0.26
C SER A 90 -8.98 -14.09 0.55
N ILE A 91 -9.82 -13.78 -0.46
CA ILE A 91 -11.29 -13.72 -0.31
C ILE A 91 -11.90 -15.03 0.20
N ASP A 92 -11.36 -16.19 -0.20
CA ASP A 92 -11.91 -17.53 0.12
C ASP A 92 -11.04 -18.31 1.16
N GLY A 93 -10.04 -17.68 1.75
CA GLY A 93 -9.17 -18.31 2.74
C GLY A 93 -7.68 -18.06 2.52
N ASN A 94 -6.85 -18.97 2.98
CA ASN A 94 -5.40 -18.83 2.93
C ASN A 94 -4.87 -18.82 1.50
N VAL A 95 -3.91 -17.96 1.24
CA VAL A 95 -3.25 -17.78 -0.06
C VAL A 95 -2.55 -19.06 -0.54
N ASP A 96 -2.04 -19.89 0.36
CA ASP A 96 -1.37 -21.16 0.05
C ASP A 96 -2.26 -22.17 -0.71
N LYS A 97 -3.59 -21.97 -0.71
CA LYS A 97 -4.54 -22.78 -1.50
C LYS A 97 -4.55 -22.41 -2.99
N VAL A 98 -4.07 -21.22 -3.33
CA VAL A 98 -4.15 -20.67 -4.70
C VAL A 98 -2.80 -20.23 -5.26
N SER A 99 -1.79 -20.03 -4.43
CA SER A 99 -0.45 -19.64 -4.85
C SER A 99 0.63 -20.27 -3.98
N VAL A 100 1.72 -20.67 -4.62
CA VAL A 100 2.97 -21.13 -3.98
C VAL A 100 4.14 -20.21 -4.26
N THR A 101 3.87 -19.04 -4.82
CA THR A 101 4.89 -18.10 -5.28
C THR A 101 5.57 -17.43 -4.10
N ASN A 102 6.89 -17.52 -4.03
CA ASN A 102 7.68 -16.70 -3.11
C ASN A 102 7.89 -15.30 -3.72
N GLN A 103 7.14 -14.33 -3.23
CA GLN A 103 7.17 -12.97 -3.77
C GLN A 103 8.53 -12.30 -3.60
N LYS A 104 9.25 -12.57 -2.51
CA LYS A 104 10.61 -12.06 -2.30
C LYS A 104 11.54 -12.45 -3.44
N THR A 105 11.71 -13.76 -3.64
CA THR A 105 12.60 -14.28 -4.68
C THR A 105 12.18 -13.84 -6.08
N LYS A 106 10.87 -13.75 -6.32
CA LYS A 106 10.30 -13.31 -7.59
C LYS A 106 10.69 -11.87 -7.90
N PHE A 107 10.45 -10.93 -6.98
CA PHE A 107 10.78 -9.52 -7.20
C PHE A 107 12.29 -9.26 -7.20
N GLU A 108 13.07 -9.98 -6.40
CA GLU A 108 14.52 -9.97 -6.49
C GLU A 108 15.00 -10.41 -7.89
N SER A 109 14.35 -11.42 -8.50
CA SER A 109 14.68 -11.86 -9.86
C SER A 109 14.32 -10.85 -10.95
N PHE A 110 13.32 -9.99 -10.74
CA PHE A 110 13.04 -8.84 -11.60
C PHE A 110 14.06 -7.70 -11.48
N GLY A 111 14.85 -7.69 -10.40
CA GLY A 111 15.81 -6.62 -10.12
C GLY A 111 15.28 -5.53 -9.18
N TRP A 112 14.30 -5.85 -8.35
CA TRP A 112 13.81 -4.97 -7.28
C TRP A 112 14.66 -5.08 -6.01
N ASP A 113 14.75 -3.98 -5.27
CA ASP A 113 15.21 -4.00 -3.87
C ASP A 113 14.07 -4.52 -2.99
N VAL A 114 14.31 -5.64 -2.27
CA VAL A 114 13.26 -6.30 -1.49
C VAL A 114 13.65 -6.36 -0.03
N GLN A 115 12.81 -5.77 0.82
CA GLN A 115 12.93 -5.81 2.27
C GLN A 115 11.76 -6.58 2.87
N SER A 116 11.98 -7.32 3.96
CA SER A 116 10.91 -8.01 4.70
C SER A 116 10.89 -7.49 6.13
N ILE A 117 9.71 -7.13 6.62
CA ILE A 117 9.51 -6.49 7.92
C ILE A 117 8.30 -7.07 8.66
N ASP A 118 8.22 -6.84 9.96
CA ASP A 118 6.96 -6.91 10.70
C ASP A 118 6.11 -5.67 10.33
N GLY A 119 4.98 -5.90 9.66
CA GLY A 119 4.04 -4.85 9.26
C GLY A 119 3.28 -4.20 10.43
N HIS A 120 3.50 -4.68 11.66
CA HIS A 120 2.95 -4.10 12.87
C HIS A 120 4.00 -3.40 13.75
N ASP A 121 5.28 -3.40 13.35
CA ASP A 121 6.34 -2.64 14.02
C ASP A 121 6.59 -1.32 13.27
N GLU A 122 6.17 -0.20 13.89
CA GLU A 122 6.32 1.15 13.32
C GLU A 122 7.79 1.49 13.01
N ASN A 123 8.73 1.06 13.85
CA ASN A 123 10.15 1.35 13.64
C ASN A 123 10.71 0.60 12.43
N GLU A 124 10.29 -0.66 12.23
CA GLU A 124 10.67 -1.43 11.05
C GLU A 124 10.09 -0.81 9.78
N ILE A 125 8.83 -0.36 9.81
CA ILE A 125 8.17 0.33 8.68
C ILE A 125 8.94 1.60 8.32
N ILE A 126 9.20 2.48 9.29
CA ILE A 126 9.92 3.74 9.09
C ILE A 126 11.32 3.47 8.52
N LYS A 127 12.04 2.50 9.08
CA LYS A 127 13.37 2.12 8.62
C LYS A 127 13.36 1.60 7.18
N ALA A 128 12.42 0.70 6.84
CA ALA A 128 12.33 0.13 5.51
C ALA A 128 11.97 1.19 4.45
N VAL A 129 11.05 2.09 4.75
CA VAL A 129 10.70 3.22 3.86
C VAL A 129 11.89 4.15 3.66
N ASN A 130 12.65 4.47 4.70
CA ASN A 130 13.84 5.31 4.58
C ASN A 130 14.95 4.63 3.77
N ASN A 131 15.16 3.32 3.92
CA ASN A 131 16.09 2.55 3.10
C ASN A 131 15.68 2.58 1.63
N ALA A 132 14.39 2.33 1.34
CA ALA A 132 13.85 2.38 -0.02
C ALA A 132 14.04 3.77 -0.65
N LYS A 133 13.79 4.85 0.10
CA LYS A 133 14.02 6.23 -0.37
C LYS A 133 15.49 6.53 -0.66
N ALA A 134 16.41 5.90 0.05
CA ALA A 134 17.84 6.06 -0.19
C ALA A 134 18.34 5.28 -1.42
N ASN A 135 17.64 4.21 -1.83
CA ASN A 135 17.95 3.43 -3.02
C ASN A 135 17.18 3.98 -4.23
N THR A 136 17.83 4.85 -5.01
CA THR A 136 17.22 5.48 -6.20
C THR A 136 17.57 4.79 -7.51
N SER A 137 18.22 3.64 -7.47
CA SER A 137 18.69 2.94 -8.68
C SER A 137 17.73 1.87 -9.18
N GLN A 138 16.82 1.37 -8.34
CA GLN A 138 15.87 0.31 -8.64
C GLN A 138 14.60 0.47 -7.80
N PRO A 139 13.45 -0.02 -8.28
CA PRO A 139 12.22 0.03 -7.50
C PRO A 139 12.31 -0.83 -6.25
N SER A 140 11.55 -0.48 -5.22
CA SER A 140 11.56 -1.17 -3.93
C SER A 140 10.24 -1.85 -3.62
N LEU A 141 10.31 -3.09 -3.12
CA LEU A 141 9.19 -3.82 -2.52
C LEU A 141 9.46 -4.06 -1.03
N ILE A 142 8.59 -3.56 -0.18
CA ILE A 142 8.62 -3.82 1.26
C ILE A 142 7.56 -4.87 1.56
N ILE A 143 7.96 -6.10 1.87
CA ILE A 143 7.07 -7.18 2.27
C ILE A 143 6.77 -7.01 3.76
N ALA A 144 5.58 -6.50 4.05
CA ALA A 144 5.11 -6.23 5.41
C ALA A 144 4.27 -7.41 5.90
N LYS A 145 4.85 -8.26 6.74
CA LYS A 145 4.12 -9.35 7.36
C LYS A 145 3.07 -8.78 8.30
N SER A 146 1.81 -9.07 8.05
CA SER A 146 0.71 -8.52 8.81
C SER A 146 -0.35 -9.57 9.19
N THR A 147 -1.33 -9.14 9.95
CA THR A 147 -2.48 -9.97 10.33
C THR A 147 -3.75 -9.22 9.95
N ILE A 148 -4.53 -9.78 9.02
CA ILE A 148 -5.80 -9.18 8.62
C ILE A 148 -6.77 -9.15 9.81
N GLY A 149 -7.48 -8.04 9.99
CA GLY A 149 -8.43 -7.87 11.09
C GLY A 149 -7.81 -7.92 12.49
N LYS A 150 -6.54 -7.54 12.64
CA LYS A 150 -5.82 -7.50 13.92
C LYS A 150 -6.64 -6.82 15.00
N PHE A 151 -6.64 -7.40 16.19
CA PHE A 151 -7.45 -7.03 17.36
C PHE A 151 -8.94 -7.41 17.29
N SER A 152 -9.44 -7.94 16.16
CA SER A 152 -10.80 -8.50 16.11
C SER A 152 -10.84 -9.83 16.87
N PRO A 153 -11.64 -9.97 17.93
CA PRO A 153 -11.55 -11.12 18.83
C PRO A 153 -11.92 -12.46 18.18
N ASN A 154 -12.83 -12.44 17.20
CA ASN A 154 -13.33 -13.65 16.57
C ASN A 154 -13.04 -13.76 15.07
N LYS A 155 -12.59 -12.68 14.44
CA LYS A 155 -12.39 -12.60 12.97
C LYS A 155 -10.96 -12.33 12.55
N GLU A 156 -10.05 -12.05 13.50
CA GLU A 156 -8.63 -11.88 13.24
C GLU A 156 -8.06 -13.08 12.47
N ASN A 157 -7.23 -12.82 11.48
CA ASN A 157 -6.58 -13.83 10.64
C ASN A 157 -7.54 -14.78 9.91
N THR A 158 -8.71 -14.29 9.53
CA THR A 158 -9.70 -15.05 8.77
C THR A 158 -10.16 -14.33 7.51
N SER A 159 -10.63 -15.08 6.51
CA SER A 159 -11.25 -14.49 5.32
C SER A 159 -12.58 -13.77 5.61
N GLY A 160 -13.15 -13.95 6.79
CA GLY A 160 -14.39 -13.31 7.21
C GLY A 160 -14.34 -11.79 7.35
N VAL A 161 -13.14 -11.19 7.33
CA VAL A 161 -12.93 -9.72 7.32
C VAL A 161 -12.44 -9.20 5.97
N HIS A 162 -12.20 -10.08 5.01
CA HIS A 162 -11.73 -9.67 3.70
C HIS A 162 -12.87 -9.00 2.92
N GLY A 163 -12.86 -7.66 2.86
CA GLY A 163 -13.89 -6.88 2.19
C GLY A 163 -15.28 -6.92 2.85
N SER A 164 -15.38 -7.41 4.09
CA SER A 164 -16.64 -7.51 4.83
C SER A 164 -16.59 -6.71 6.12
N PRO A 165 -17.66 -6.00 6.50
CA PRO A 165 -17.71 -5.27 7.77
C PRO A 165 -17.67 -6.24 8.95
N LEU A 166 -17.08 -5.80 10.06
CA LEU A 166 -17.00 -6.62 11.28
C LEU A 166 -18.39 -6.94 11.85
N GLY A 167 -19.35 -6.01 11.74
CA GLY A 167 -20.65 -6.08 12.42
C GLY A 167 -20.59 -5.42 13.80
N GLU A 168 -21.76 -5.09 14.35
CA GLU A 168 -21.88 -4.26 15.55
C GLU A 168 -21.21 -4.90 16.79
N GLU A 169 -21.49 -6.16 17.05
CA GLU A 169 -20.95 -6.87 18.22
C GLU A 169 -19.42 -7.03 18.16
N GLU A 170 -18.90 -7.42 17.00
CA GLU A 170 -17.46 -7.57 16.77
C GLU A 170 -16.74 -6.22 16.84
N MET A 171 -17.35 -5.17 16.27
CA MET A 171 -16.82 -3.80 16.33
C MET A 171 -16.74 -3.28 17.77
N LYS A 172 -17.75 -3.56 18.59
CA LYS A 172 -17.73 -3.17 20.01
C LYS A 172 -16.54 -3.81 20.75
N GLN A 173 -16.37 -5.11 20.60
CA GLN A 173 -15.25 -5.82 21.23
C GLN A 173 -13.89 -5.40 20.67
N PHE A 174 -13.82 -5.11 19.37
CA PHE A 174 -12.63 -4.57 18.72
C PHE A 174 -12.20 -3.22 19.33
N LEU A 175 -13.16 -2.30 19.53
CA LEU A 175 -12.89 -1.00 20.15
C LEU A 175 -12.48 -1.13 21.61
N GLU A 176 -13.11 -2.07 22.37
CA GLU A 176 -12.71 -2.40 23.73
C GLU A 176 -11.26 -2.90 23.79
N ASN A 177 -10.87 -3.80 22.88
CA ASN A 177 -9.50 -4.32 22.78
C ASN A 177 -8.46 -3.23 22.47
N LEU A 178 -8.84 -2.23 21.67
CA LEU A 178 -8.01 -1.07 21.37
C LEU A 178 -8.01 -0.01 22.48
N ALA A 179 -8.82 -0.15 23.53
CA ALA A 179 -9.09 0.90 24.50
C ALA A 179 -9.49 2.24 23.84
N TRP A 180 -10.27 2.15 22.76
CA TRP A 180 -10.71 3.32 22.01
C TRP A 180 -11.76 4.08 22.80
N THR A 181 -11.57 5.37 23.01
CA THR A 181 -12.44 6.22 23.84
C THR A 181 -13.17 7.29 23.10
N ASP A 182 -12.77 7.56 21.85
CA ASP A 182 -13.37 8.60 21.04
C ASP A 182 -14.64 8.10 20.34
N ASP A 183 -15.50 9.04 19.92
CA ASP A 183 -16.66 8.68 19.11
C ASP A 183 -16.23 8.17 17.73
N LEU A 184 -17.06 7.31 17.14
CA LEU A 184 -16.78 6.76 15.81
C LEU A 184 -16.68 7.91 14.78
N PHE A 185 -15.61 7.84 13.96
CA PHE A 185 -15.27 8.86 12.95
C PHE A 185 -14.79 10.21 13.50
N GLU A 186 -14.52 10.31 14.80
CA GLU A 186 -13.80 11.41 15.38
C GLU A 186 -12.35 11.02 15.66
N HIS A 187 -11.45 11.95 15.49
CA HIS A 187 -10.03 11.76 15.75
C HIS A 187 -9.50 12.88 16.66
N PRO A 188 -8.42 12.66 17.39
CA PRO A 188 -7.77 13.70 18.16
C PRO A 188 -7.48 14.95 17.31
N LYS A 189 -7.60 16.13 17.89
CA LYS A 189 -7.42 17.41 17.20
C LYS A 189 -6.04 17.55 16.55
N GLU A 190 -5.04 16.94 17.15
CA GLU A 190 -3.67 16.90 16.66
C GLU A 190 -3.57 16.22 15.28
N VAL A 191 -4.39 15.19 15.03
CA VAL A 191 -4.46 14.50 13.73
C VAL A 191 -5.00 15.45 12.67
N TYR A 192 -6.12 16.12 12.95
CA TYR A 192 -6.68 17.12 12.02
C TYR A 192 -5.69 18.24 11.75
N GLY A 193 -5.04 18.78 12.80
CA GLY A 193 -4.03 19.84 12.66
C GLY A 193 -2.86 19.43 11.78
N TYR A 194 -2.38 18.19 11.90
CA TYR A 194 -1.32 17.66 11.05
C TYR A 194 -1.72 17.61 9.57
N PHE A 195 -2.90 17.13 9.28
CA PHE A 195 -3.37 17.05 7.88
C PHE A 195 -3.71 18.41 7.31
N ASP A 196 -4.30 19.33 8.08
CA ASP A 196 -4.59 20.71 7.65
C ASP A 196 -3.31 21.46 7.26
N GLU A 197 -2.23 21.30 8.04
CA GLU A 197 -0.93 21.86 7.70
C GLU A 197 -0.41 21.32 6.35
N LYS A 198 -0.54 20.02 6.09
CA LYS A 198 -0.10 19.40 4.83
C LYS A 198 -0.97 19.82 3.66
N LEU A 199 -2.28 19.89 3.84
CA LEU A 199 -3.22 20.36 2.81
C LEU A 199 -2.97 21.80 2.39
N SER A 200 -2.57 22.68 3.32
CA SER A 200 -2.26 24.07 2.99
C SER A 200 -1.07 24.21 2.04
N LEU A 201 -0.17 23.24 2.01
CA LEU A 201 1.00 23.21 1.09
C LEU A 201 0.61 22.80 -0.35
N ILE A 202 -0.49 22.09 -0.55
CA ILE A 202 -0.95 21.65 -1.87
C ILE A 202 -1.52 22.82 -2.67
N HIS A 203 -2.05 23.84 -2.02
CA HIS A 203 -2.66 25.01 -2.64
C HIS A 203 -1.70 26.17 -2.93
N ILE A 204 -0.43 26.00 -2.63
CA ILE A 204 0.63 26.97 -2.96
C ILE A 204 1.25 26.67 -4.31
#